data_7fba11fdb02c5fb25cea4808a853750d
#
_entry.id   7fba11fdb02c5fb25cea4808a853750d
#
_cell.length_a   1.000
_cell.length_b   1.000
_cell.length_c   1.000
_cell.angle_alpha   90.00
_cell.angle_beta   90.00
_cell.angle_gamma   90.00
#
_symmetry.space_group_name_H-M   'P 1'
#
loop_
_entity.id
_entity.type
_entity.pdbx_description
1 polymer ?
#
loop_
_entity_poly.entity_id
_entity_poly.type
_entity_poly.pdbx_seq_one_letter_code
_entity_poly.pdbx_strand_id
1 'polypeptide(L)'
;AGSNGKPYLSIGRYLADQGEIPTGQVSMQSIRQWLREHPELRDDLLRRNQRYIFFRKGPETSSGSITSGPVGSMGSPLSSMVSLAVDRTTFPLGSVLAFDVNIPDPSSPVEEGPVSTTPLFGIGLAQDTGEAIKGRRVDLFCGKGARAAYIAGHLNGPGEIWMLLAK
;
A
#
# COMPACT_ATOMS: atom_id res chain seq x y z
N ALA A 1 11.05 -8.20 -8.10
CA ALA A 1 10.69 -8.98 -6.91
C ALA A 1 10.31 -10.40 -7.33
N GLY A 2 10.56 -11.37 -6.48
CA GLY A 2 10.16 -12.76 -6.66
C GLY A 2 9.56 -13.30 -5.37
N SER A 3 8.85 -14.41 -5.43
CA SER A 3 8.34 -15.10 -4.25
C SER A 3 8.85 -16.54 -4.20
N ASN A 4 8.78 -17.17 -3.02
CA ASN A 4 9.08 -18.59 -2.85
C ASN A 4 7.93 -19.52 -3.24
N GLY A 5 6.85 -19.01 -3.82
CA GLY A 5 5.69 -19.75 -4.29
C GLY A 5 4.78 -20.33 -3.20
N LYS A 6 5.07 -20.09 -1.91
CA LYS A 6 4.22 -20.57 -0.81
C LYS A 6 2.93 -19.76 -0.70
N PRO A 7 1.85 -20.33 -0.14
CA PRO A 7 0.61 -19.61 0.12
C PRO A 7 0.83 -18.41 1.05
N TYR A 8 0.09 -17.35 0.80
CA TYR A 8 0.10 -16.16 1.65
C TYR A 8 -0.89 -16.32 2.81
N LEU A 9 -0.43 -16.06 4.02
CA LEU A 9 -1.26 -15.92 5.20
C LEU A 9 -1.22 -14.46 5.69
N SER A 10 -2.38 -13.83 5.77
CA SER A 10 -2.48 -12.49 6.34
C SER A 10 -2.34 -12.54 7.85
N ILE A 11 -1.24 -12.00 8.38
CA ILE A 11 -0.98 -11.94 9.82
C ILE A 11 -2.05 -11.10 10.54
N GLY A 12 -2.47 -9.98 9.93
CA GLY A 12 -3.52 -9.15 10.51
C GLY A 12 -4.86 -9.88 10.62
N ARG A 13 -5.25 -10.61 9.57
CA ARG A 13 -6.45 -11.43 9.62
C ARG A 13 -6.32 -12.55 10.68
N TYR A 14 -5.17 -13.21 10.73
CA TYR A 14 -4.91 -14.22 11.75
C TYR A 14 -5.08 -13.67 13.17
N LEU A 15 -4.51 -12.49 13.46
CA LEU A 15 -4.67 -11.84 14.77
C LEU A 15 -6.13 -11.47 15.07
N ALA A 16 -6.88 -11.03 14.06
CA ALA A 16 -8.30 -10.76 14.22
C ALA A 16 -9.11 -12.04 14.49
N ASP A 17 -8.83 -13.12 13.77
CA ASP A 17 -9.48 -14.42 13.94
C ASP A 17 -9.18 -15.04 15.33
N GLN A 18 -8.04 -14.69 15.93
CA GLN A 18 -7.69 -15.08 17.32
C GLN A 18 -8.26 -14.12 18.37
N GLY A 19 -8.91 -13.02 17.99
CA GLY A 19 -9.45 -12.01 18.91
C GLY A 19 -8.41 -11.07 19.51
N GLU A 20 -7.17 -11.10 19.02
CA GLU A 20 -6.06 -10.27 19.50
C GLU A 20 -6.19 -8.80 19.04
N ILE A 21 -6.75 -8.59 17.86
CA ILE A 21 -7.05 -7.26 17.32
C ILE A 21 -8.49 -7.27 16.81
N PRO A 22 -9.35 -6.31 17.21
CA PRO A 22 -10.69 -6.20 16.65
C PRO A 22 -10.66 -6.07 15.12
N THR A 23 -11.52 -6.81 14.41
CA THR A 23 -11.51 -6.90 12.93
C THR A 23 -11.52 -5.52 12.24
N GLY A 24 -12.28 -4.56 12.78
CA GLY A 24 -12.34 -3.19 12.24
C GLY A 24 -11.12 -2.30 12.56
N GLN A 25 -10.18 -2.80 13.37
CA GLN A 25 -9.00 -2.04 13.81
C GLN A 25 -7.70 -2.63 13.25
N VAL A 26 -7.78 -3.63 12.38
CA VAL A 26 -6.60 -4.22 11.77
C VAL A 26 -5.94 -3.24 10.81
N SER A 27 -4.73 -2.83 11.15
CA SER A 27 -3.88 -1.94 10.36
C SER A 27 -2.42 -2.37 10.49
N MET A 28 -1.54 -1.84 9.66
CA MET A 28 -0.10 -2.08 9.81
C MET A 28 0.41 -1.58 11.17
N GLN A 29 -0.18 -0.50 11.66
CA GLN A 29 0.16 0.12 12.95
C GLN A 29 -0.23 -0.79 14.12
N SER A 30 -1.48 -1.28 14.15
CA SER A 30 -1.95 -2.18 15.21
C SER A 30 -1.21 -3.52 15.21
N ILE A 31 -0.87 -4.08 14.03
CA ILE A 31 -0.04 -5.28 13.94
C ILE A 31 1.36 -5.03 14.52
N ARG A 32 1.99 -3.90 14.18
CA ARG A 32 3.31 -3.54 14.72
C ARG A 32 3.29 -3.31 16.23
N GLN A 33 2.21 -2.72 16.75
CA GLN A 33 2.01 -2.53 18.17
C GLN A 33 1.91 -3.88 18.88
N TRP A 34 1.04 -4.77 18.40
CA TRP A 34 0.89 -6.12 18.94
C TRP A 34 2.24 -6.87 18.98
N LEU A 35 3.03 -6.81 17.90
CA LEU A 35 4.36 -7.42 17.83
C LEU A 35 5.37 -6.83 18.84
N ARG A 36 5.24 -5.57 19.21
CA ARG A 36 6.07 -4.95 20.25
C ARG A 36 5.65 -5.36 21.66
N GLU A 37 4.36 -5.54 21.86
CA GLU A 37 3.78 -5.92 23.15
C GLU A 37 3.94 -7.42 23.44
N HIS A 38 4.12 -8.25 22.40
CA HIS A 38 4.27 -9.70 22.51
C HIS A 38 5.58 -10.19 21.85
N PRO A 39 6.75 -9.76 22.33
CA PRO A 39 8.03 -10.10 21.71
C PRO A 39 8.31 -11.61 21.69
N GLU A 40 7.80 -12.35 22.67
CA GLU A 40 7.94 -13.80 22.80
C GLU A 40 7.14 -14.58 21.75
N LEU A 41 6.02 -14.04 21.27
CA LEU A 41 5.15 -14.66 20.26
C LEU A 41 5.47 -14.21 18.83
N ARG A 42 6.30 -13.19 18.70
CA ARG A 42 6.59 -12.53 17.42
C ARG A 42 7.08 -13.50 16.36
N ASP A 43 8.09 -14.28 16.68
CA ASP A 43 8.74 -15.16 15.69
C ASP A 43 7.82 -16.30 15.26
N ASP A 44 7.03 -16.86 16.19
CA ASP A 44 6.05 -17.89 15.88
C ASP A 44 4.92 -17.36 15.00
N LEU A 45 4.44 -16.15 15.29
CA LEU A 45 3.43 -15.48 14.47
C LEU A 45 3.96 -15.22 13.05
N LEU A 46 5.15 -14.65 12.91
CA LEU A 46 5.75 -14.33 11.61
C LEU A 46 6.00 -15.59 10.76
N ARG A 47 6.41 -16.71 11.39
CA ARG A 47 6.63 -18.01 10.70
C ARG A 47 5.35 -18.65 10.17
N ARG A 48 4.16 -18.26 10.65
CA ARG A 48 2.89 -18.77 10.11
C ARG A 48 2.68 -18.34 8.67
N ASN A 49 3.15 -17.16 8.28
CA ASN A 49 3.18 -16.76 6.88
C ASN A 49 4.43 -17.35 6.22
N GLN A 50 4.27 -18.49 5.55
CA GLN A 50 5.36 -19.17 4.86
C GLN A 50 5.78 -18.50 3.56
N ARG A 51 5.04 -17.49 3.10
CA ARG A 51 5.36 -16.78 1.87
C ARG A 51 6.40 -15.72 2.10
N TYR A 52 7.53 -15.82 1.40
CA TYR A 52 8.59 -14.82 1.35
C TYR A 52 8.58 -14.10 0.01
N ILE A 53 8.76 -12.80 0.06
CA ILE A 53 8.95 -11.94 -1.10
C ILE A 53 10.40 -11.47 -1.10
N PHE A 54 11.10 -11.72 -2.20
CA PHE A 54 12.49 -11.30 -2.39
C PHE A 54 12.52 -9.99 -3.17
N PHE A 55 13.29 -9.05 -2.68
CA PHE A 55 13.50 -7.76 -3.34
C PHE A 55 14.89 -7.71 -3.96
N ARG A 56 15.01 -7.00 -5.08
CA ARG A 56 16.30 -6.66 -5.67
C ARG A 56 16.57 -5.20 -5.35
N LYS A 57 17.78 -4.90 -4.86
CA LYS A 57 18.23 -3.51 -4.73
C LYS A 57 18.24 -2.88 -6.12
N GLY A 58 17.51 -1.80 -6.30
CA GLY A 58 17.53 -1.03 -7.55
C GLY A 58 18.87 -0.33 -7.74
N PRO A 59 19.15 0.18 -8.96
CA PRO A 59 20.31 1.03 -9.18
C PRO A 59 20.24 2.23 -8.23
N GLU A 60 21.37 2.58 -7.63
CA GLU A 60 21.47 3.81 -6.85
C GLU A 60 21.33 4.97 -7.83
N THR A 61 20.22 5.70 -7.76
CA THR A 61 20.10 6.94 -8.49
C THR A 61 21.06 7.93 -7.85
N SER A 62 22.15 8.22 -8.53
CA SER A 62 23.22 9.16 -8.12
C SER A 62 22.74 10.61 -7.99
N SER A 63 21.49 10.84 -8.25
CA SER A 63 20.83 12.13 -8.14
C SER A 63 20.08 12.16 -6.81
N GLY A 64 20.54 12.95 -5.87
CA GLY A 64 19.86 13.27 -4.60
C GLY A 64 18.48 13.92 -4.77
N SER A 65 17.77 13.64 -5.84
CA SER A 65 16.41 14.08 -6.09
C SER A 65 15.48 13.38 -5.10
N ILE A 66 14.92 14.16 -4.21
CA ILE A 66 13.92 13.77 -3.19
C ILE A 66 12.64 13.21 -3.84
N THR A 67 12.49 13.31 -5.15
CA THR A 67 11.27 13.01 -5.91
C THR A 67 11.24 11.61 -6.54
N SER A 68 12.35 10.86 -6.62
CA SER A 68 12.33 9.55 -7.27
C SER A 68 11.96 8.44 -6.29
N GLY A 69 10.79 7.85 -6.50
CA GLY A 69 10.33 6.63 -5.85
C GLY A 69 11.04 5.37 -6.37
N PRO A 70 10.65 4.18 -5.89
CA PRO A 70 11.09 2.91 -6.46
C PRO A 70 10.64 2.81 -7.92
N VAL A 71 11.33 1.96 -8.70
CA VAL A 71 10.96 1.71 -10.08
C VAL A 71 9.74 0.79 -10.11
N GLY A 72 8.66 1.23 -10.74
CA GLY A 72 7.44 0.47 -10.94
C GLY A 72 7.51 -0.50 -12.12
N SER A 73 6.42 -1.22 -12.36
CA SER A 73 6.31 -2.23 -13.43
C SER A 73 6.47 -1.66 -14.85
N MET A 74 6.25 -0.36 -15.03
CA MET A 74 6.55 0.36 -16.28
C MET A 74 8.03 0.65 -16.50
N GLY A 75 8.89 0.34 -15.54
CA GLY A 75 10.32 0.65 -15.65
C GLY A 75 10.69 2.10 -15.33
N SER A 76 9.77 2.92 -14.86
CA SER A 76 9.97 4.31 -14.46
C SER A 76 9.80 4.49 -12.94
N PRO A 77 10.48 5.51 -12.34
CA PRO A 77 10.31 5.83 -10.92
C PRO A 77 8.87 6.23 -10.60
N LEU A 78 8.37 5.74 -9.46
CA LEU A 78 7.04 6.11 -8.97
C LEU A 78 7.07 7.52 -8.37
N SER A 79 6.00 8.28 -8.62
CA SER A 79 5.77 9.62 -8.08
C SER A 79 4.71 9.57 -6.98
N SER A 80 5.01 10.21 -5.84
CA SER A 80 4.08 10.28 -4.70
C SER A 80 2.76 10.93 -5.10
N MET A 81 1.65 10.35 -4.66
CA MET A 81 0.27 10.82 -4.87
C MET A 81 -0.16 10.89 -6.36
N VAL A 82 0.62 10.27 -7.26
CA VAL A 82 0.36 10.23 -8.71
C VAL A 82 0.41 8.80 -9.25
N SER A 83 1.42 8.02 -8.86
CA SER A 83 1.58 6.66 -9.39
C SER A 83 0.61 5.70 -8.75
N LEU A 84 -0.04 4.92 -9.59
CA LEU A 84 -1.04 3.94 -9.23
C LEU A 84 -0.56 2.53 -9.60
N ALA A 85 -0.71 1.60 -8.67
CA ALA A 85 -0.60 0.18 -8.97
C ALA A 85 -1.99 -0.40 -9.26
N VAL A 86 -2.09 -1.12 -10.36
CA VAL A 86 -3.37 -1.56 -10.93
C VAL A 86 -3.34 -3.04 -11.34
N ASP A 87 -4.52 -3.61 -11.55
CA ASP A 87 -4.66 -4.83 -12.35
C ASP A 87 -4.59 -4.47 -13.83
N ARG A 88 -3.51 -4.85 -14.49
CA ARG A 88 -3.28 -4.56 -15.92
C ARG A 88 -4.31 -5.19 -16.87
N THR A 89 -5.12 -6.12 -16.40
CA THR A 89 -6.24 -6.68 -17.19
C THR A 89 -7.48 -5.78 -17.15
N THR A 90 -7.58 -4.91 -16.14
CA THR A 90 -8.68 -3.94 -15.99
C THR A 90 -8.24 -2.54 -16.46
N PHE A 91 -7.05 -2.11 -16.04
CA PHE A 91 -6.45 -0.83 -16.39
C PHE A 91 -5.07 -1.08 -17.03
N PRO A 92 -4.91 -0.91 -18.34
CA PRO A 92 -3.61 -1.05 -18.99
C PRO A 92 -2.56 -0.14 -18.37
N LEU A 93 -1.31 -0.62 -18.27
CA LEU A 93 -0.21 0.25 -17.84
C LEU A 93 -0.06 1.43 -18.78
N GLY A 94 0.19 2.62 -18.22
CA GLY A 94 0.21 3.88 -18.94
C GLY A 94 -1.15 4.60 -19.02
N SER A 95 -2.24 3.96 -18.57
CA SER A 95 -3.54 4.64 -18.49
C SER A 95 -3.50 5.81 -17.53
N VAL A 96 -4.13 6.92 -17.93
CA VAL A 96 -4.42 8.06 -17.05
C VAL A 96 -5.75 7.83 -16.37
N LEU A 97 -5.77 7.88 -15.05
CA LEU A 97 -6.94 7.63 -14.23
C LEU A 97 -7.27 8.87 -13.40
N ALA A 98 -8.52 9.33 -13.47
CA ALA A 98 -9.05 10.23 -12.45
C ALA A 98 -9.59 9.39 -11.30
N PHE A 99 -9.43 9.85 -10.06
CA PHE A 99 -9.95 9.14 -8.89
C PHE A 99 -10.49 10.12 -7.85
N ASP A 100 -11.51 9.67 -7.12
CA ASP A 100 -12.09 10.35 -5.97
C ASP A 100 -12.12 9.36 -4.81
N VAL A 101 -11.46 9.71 -3.70
CA VAL A 101 -11.29 8.83 -2.54
C VAL A 101 -11.11 9.66 -1.26
N ASN A 102 -11.62 9.15 -0.14
CA ASN A 102 -11.27 9.71 1.15
C ASN A 102 -9.93 9.16 1.63
N ILE A 103 -8.96 10.03 1.87
CA ILE A 103 -7.66 9.66 2.42
C ILE A 103 -7.56 10.06 3.89
N PRO A 104 -6.71 9.40 4.70
CA PRO A 104 -6.35 9.90 6.03
C PRO A 104 -5.87 11.35 5.93
N ASP A 105 -6.45 12.21 6.78
CA ASP A 105 -6.13 13.64 6.78
C ASP A 105 -4.62 13.86 6.95
N PRO A 106 -3.94 14.48 5.96
CA PRO A 106 -2.50 14.71 6.03
C PRO A 106 -2.07 15.65 7.17
N SER A 107 -2.99 16.44 7.72
CA SER A 107 -2.73 17.37 8.84
C SER A 107 -2.90 16.70 10.20
N SER A 108 -3.56 15.54 10.27
CA SER A 108 -3.77 14.82 11.54
C SER A 108 -2.45 14.36 12.15
N PRO A 109 -2.35 14.35 13.49
CA PRO A 109 -1.22 13.70 14.17
C PRO A 109 -1.05 12.26 13.70
N VAL A 110 0.21 11.79 13.61
CA VAL A 110 0.53 10.40 13.29
C VAL A 110 0.40 9.54 14.57
N GLU A 111 -0.65 9.71 15.32
CA GLU A 111 -0.91 9.05 16.61
C GLU A 111 -2.06 8.05 16.51
N GLU A 112 -2.15 7.18 17.50
CA GLU A 112 -3.19 6.16 17.61
C GLU A 112 -4.52 6.82 17.98
N GLY A 113 -5.52 6.64 17.13
CA GLY A 113 -6.86 7.18 17.36
C GLY A 113 -7.77 7.01 16.14
N PRO A 114 -9.02 7.45 16.24
CA PRO A 114 -9.90 7.48 15.08
C PRO A 114 -9.28 8.31 13.97
N VAL A 115 -9.08 7.70 12.80
CA VAL A 115 -8.48 8.36 11.64
C VAL A 115 -9.51 9.28 11.01
N SER A 116 -9.30 10.61 11.14
CA SER A 116 -10.06 11.56 10.34
C SER A 116 -9.66 11.43 8.86
N THR A 117 -10.61 11.61 7.98
CA THR A 117 -10.38 11.53 6.53
C THR A 117 -10.77 12.82 5.84
N THR A 118 -10.12 13.10 4.72
CA THR A 118 -10.42 14.22 3.83
C THR A 118 -10.58 13.73 2.40
N PRO A 119 -11.50 14.29 1.62
CA PRO A 119 -11.64 13.92 0.21
C PRO A 119 -10.41 14.33 -0.59
N LEU A 120 -9.98 13.45 -1.47
CA LEU A 120 -8.92 13.67 -2.45
C LEU A 120 -9.46 13.35 -3.84
N PHE A 121 -9.59 14.36 -4.68
CA PHE A 121 -9.75 14.19 -6.11
C PHE A 121 -8.40 14.34 -6.79
N GLY A 122 -8.01 13.37 -7.60
CA GLY A 122 -6.69 13.38 -8.23
C GLY A 122 -6.68 12.77 -9.62
N ILE A 123 -5.57 13.01 -10.30
CA ILE A 123 -5.23 12.33 -11.55
C ILE A 123 -3.96 11.51 -11.30
N GLY A 124 -4.01 10.24 -11.65
CA GLY A 124 -2.89 9.33 -11.50
C GLY A 124 -2.56 8.59 -12.78
N LEU A 125 -1.40 7.97 -12.77
CA LEU A 125 -0.87 7.18 -13.88
C LEU A 125 -0.68 5.73 -13.45
N ALA A 126 -1.24 4.80 -14.21
CA ALA A 126 -1.07 3.36 -13.99
C ALA A 126 0.35 2.94 -14.33
N GLN A 127 1.27 3.00 -13.35
CA GLN A 127 2.71 2.78 -13.54
C GLN A 127 3.22 1.51 -12.87
N ASP A 128 2.42 0.89 -12.03
CA ASP A 128 2.84 -0.29 -11.27
C ASP A 128 1.75 -1.36 -11.22
N THR A 129 2.13 -2.54 -10.75
CA THR A 129 1.24 -3.68 -10.55
C THR A 129 1.56 -4.36 -9.23
N GLY A 130 0.59 -5.08 -8.68
CA GLY A 130 0.78 -5.90 -7.50
C GLY A 130 0.05 -7.23 -7.60
N GLU A 131 0.61 -8.29 -7.04
CA GLU A 131 0.00 -9.62 -7.11
C GLU A 131 -1.39 -9.68 -6.45
N ALA A 132 -1.57 -8.89 -5.38
CA ALA A 132 -2.83 -8.77 -4.65
C ALA A 132 -3.78 -7.71 -5.24
N ILE A 133 -3.36 -6.94 -6.24
CA ILE A 133 -4.17 -5.92 -6.89
C ILE A 133 -4.92 -6.56 -8.04
N LYS A 134 -6.23 -6.76 -7.87
CA LYS A 134 -7.09 -7.46 -8.81
C LYS A 134 -8.37 -6.68 -9.10
N GLY A 135 -8.80 -6.75 -10.36
CA GLY A 135 -10.03 -6.10 -10.84
C GLY A 135 -9.95 -4.58 -10.66
N ARG A 136 -10.93 -4.01 -9.97
CA ARG A 136 -11.04 -2.56 -9.76
C ARG A 136 -10.24 -2.03 -8.57
N ARG A 137 -9.48 -2.87 -7.87
CA ARG A 137 -8.58 -2.41 -6.82
C ARG A 137 -7.45 -1.60 -7.43
N VAL A 138 -7.17 -0.46 -6.81
CA VAL A 138 -6.04 0.40 -7.15
C VAL A 138 -5.33 0.80 -5.86
N ASP A 139 -4.01 0.72 -5.86
CA ASP A 139 -3.20 1.16 -4.72
C ASP A 139 -2.42 2.42 -5.11
N LEU A 140 -2.57 3.49 -4.31
CA LEU A 140 -1.90 4.78 -4.52
C LEU A 140 -0.51 4.76 -3.88
N PHE A 141 0.53 5.13 -4.62
CA PHE A 141 1.85 5.32 -4.06
C PHE A 141 1.91 6.64 -3.25
N CYS A 142 1.87 6.53 -1.93
CA CYS A 142 1.84 7.69 -1.05
C CYS A 142 3.21 8.36 -0.85
N GLY A 143 4.31 7.77 -1.33
CA GLY A 143 5.65 8.33 -1.18
C GLY A 143 6.49 7.66 -0.10
N LYS A 144 7.33 8.44 0.60
CA LYS A 144 8.29 7.98 1.61
C LYS A 144 8.11 8.74 2.93
N GLY A 145 8.57 8.13 4.02
CA GLY A 145 8.58 8.72 5.35
C GLY A 145 7.33 8.43 6.19
N ALA A 146 7.32 8.94 7.42
CA ALA A 146 6.29 8.61 8.41
C ALA A 146 4.88 9.01 7.95
N ARG A 147 4.72 10.17 7.35
CA ARG A 147 3.42 10.64 6.84
C ARG A 147 2.88 9.76 5.72
N ALA A 148 3.74 9.40 4.74
CA ALA A 148 3.36 8.49 3.66
C ALA A 148 2.97 7.10 4.21
N ALA A 149 3.71 6.59 5.18
CA ALA A 149 3.41 5.33 5.85
C ALA A 149 2.08 5.39 6.64
N TYR A 150 1.77 6.53 7.26
CA TYR A 150 0.50 6.75 7.94
C TYR A 150 -0.67 6.72 6.94
N ILE A 151 -0.59 7.50 5.86
CA ILE A 151 -1.63 7.53 4.82
C ILE A 151 -1.82 6.13 4.23
N ALA A 152 -0.75 5.50 3.75
CA ALA A 152 -0.80 4.19 3.12
C ALA A 152 -1.31 3.08 4.05
N GLY A 153 -1.01 3.18 5.35
CA GLY A 153 -1.44 2.20 6.35
C GLY A 153 -2.93 2.25 6.68
N HIS A 154 -3.60 3.37 6.39
CA HIS A 154 -5.02 3.59 6.69
C HIS A 154 -5.89 3.80 5.43
N LEU A 155 -5.27 3.94 4.25
CA LEU A 155 -6.00 4.09 2.99
C LEU A 155 -6.47 2.73 2.49
N ASN A 156 -7.68 2.35 2.87
CA ASN A 156 -8.31 1.08 2.49
C ASN A 156 -9.81 1.20 2.22
N GLY A 157 -10.29 2.42 1.96
CA GLY A 157 -11.69 2.73 1.73
C GLY A 157 -12.14 2.58 0.28
N PRO A 158 -13.46 2.62 0.02
CA PRO A 158 -14.01 2.71 -1.32
C PRO A 158 -13.67 4.07 -1.96
N GLY A 159 -13.59 4.08 -3.29
CA GLY A 159 -13.42 5.29 -4.09
C GLY A 159 -13.98 5.09 -5.49
N GLU A 160 -14.08 6.18 -6.23
CA GLU A 160 -14.48 6.17 -7.63
C GLU A 160 -13.26 6.35 -8.53
N ILE A 161 -13.24 5.65 -9.68
CA ILE A 161 -12.12 5.69 -10.63
C ILE A 161 -12.67 5.75 -12.04
N TRP A 162 -12.13 6.65 -12.84
CA TRP A 162 -12.45 6.82 -14.26
C TRP A 162 -11.17 6.74 -15.10
N MET A 163 -11.19 5.92 -16.13
CA MET A 163 -10.10 5.92 -17.12
C MET A 163 -10.36 7.01 -18.15
N LEU A 164 -9.38 7.91 -18.30
CA LEU A 164 -9.44 8.98 -19.28
C LEU A 164 -9.02 8.45 -20.65
N LEU A 165 -9.87 8.60 -21.65
CA LEU A 165 -9.62 8.20 -23.03
C LEU A 165 -9.50 9.43 -23.91
N ALA A 166 -8.53 9.42 -24.83
CA ALA A 166 -8.50 10.41 -25.90
C ALA A 166 -9.73 10.25 -26.81
N LYS A 167 -10.27 11.37 -27.24
CA LYS A 167 -11.37 11.41 -28.23
C LYS A 167 -10.85 11.21 -29.63
#